data_78d8cf2d4f3f568b01bdb40a239ad68b
#
_entry.id   78d8cf2d4f3f568b01bdb40a239ad68b
#
_cell.length_a   1.000
_cell.length_b   1.000
_cell.length_c   1.000
_cell.angle_alpha   90.00
_cell.angle_beta   90.00
_cell.angle_gamma   90.00
#
_symmetry.space_group_name_H-M   'P 1'
#
loop_
_entity.id
_entity.type
_entity.pdbx_description
1 polymer ?
#
loop_
_entity_poly.entity_id
_entity_poly.type
_entity_poly.pdbx_seq_one_letter_code
_entity_poly.pdbx_strand_id
1 'polypeptide(L)'
;MMARIGRLTAAEFLKLFSQPFLYITLVVVVASTLGAEVFRPIFSGQRETVWKTFGAVQLFAYGFQFGLKIATYVLLIFSSMMFAGEFDRGTIKNLLTRPITRLDFFIAKCVTVGGLAVMLFGAVFYVSAVYALGRGDVGPVWDDSQFIIQRSTQEILAHARKAVFMSFVAFLAAGFLGILVSNLTESSGYAVSFGLGLFLVADLGTGMLLDRAKQKMFMYYPTYAFEKLAQFGEGTTTRWSPDIDAHLLYLLVPALYIAAFIPLAFSIFRRRPITA
;
A
#
# COMPACT_ATOMS: atom_id res chain seq x y z
N MET A 1 1.63 16.48 -26.04
CA MET A 1 2.14 15.50 -25.07
C MET A 1 1.03 15.08 -24.10
N MET A 2 0.44 15.96 -23.29
CA MET A 2 -0.57 15.59 -22.28
C MET A 2 -1.79 14.82 -22.83
N ALA A 3 -2.38 15.25 -23.96
CA ALA A 3 -3.52 14.55 -24.56
C ALA A 3 -3.21 13.12 -25.05
N ARG A 4 -1.94 12.83 -25.41
CA ARG A 4 -1.52 11.47 -25.78
C ARG A 4 -1.38 10.58 -24.54
N ILE A 5 -0.74 11.10 -23.49
CA ILE A 5 -0.61 10.38 -22.22
C ILE A 5 -1.99 10.08 -21.65
N GLY A 6 -2.93 11.06 -21.66
CA GLY A 6 -4.29 10.84 -21.18
C GLY A 6 -5.03 9.73 -21.92
N ARG A 7 -4.94 9.68 -23.27
CA ARG A 7 -5.56 8.61 -24.07
C ARG A 7 -4.92 7.24 -23.80
N LEU A 8 -3.59 7.18 -23.65
CA LEU A 8 -2.88 5.95 -23.31
C LEU A 8 -3.29 5.45 -21.93
N THR A 9 -3.30 6.34 -20.95
CA THR A 9 -3.73 6.01 -19.59
C THR A 9 -5.17 5.50 -19.54
N ALA A 10 -6.09 6.17 -20.27
CA ALA A 10 -7.48 5.71 -20.38
C ALA A 10 -7.59 4.31 -20.99
N ALA A 11 -6.80 4.03 -22.04
CA ALA A 11 -6.76 2.69 -22.65
C ALA A 11 -6.22 1.63 -21.68
N GLU A 12 -5.18 1.96 -20.89
CA GLU A 12 -4.63 1.06 -19.86
C GLU A 12 -5.63 0.81 -18.73
N PHE A 13 -6.39 1.82 -18.30
CA PHE A 13 -7.46 1.64 -17.33
C PHE A 13 -8.59 0.77 -17.88
N LEU A 14 -9.03 1.00 -19.12
CA LEU A 14 -10.05 0.15 -19.76
C LEU A 14 -9.58 -1.31 -19.83
N LYS A 15 -8.31 -1.54 -20.18
CA LYS A 15 -7.72 -2.87 -20.18
C LYS A 15 -7.68 -3.50 -18.76
N LEU A 16 -7.36 -2.71 -17.75
CA LEU A 16 -7.34 -3.15 -16.37
C LEU A 16 -8.76 -3.53 -15.90
N PHE A 17 -9.75 -2.68 -16.15
CA PHE A 17 -11.15 -2.91 -15.77
C PHE A 17 -11.83 -4.03 -16.57
N SER A 18 -11.34 -4.37 -17.75
CA SER A 18 -11.84 -5.52 -18.51
C SER A 18 -11.34 -6.88 -17.99
N GLN A 19 -10.37 -6.89 -17.06
CA GLN A 19 -9.81 -8.11 -16.50
C GLN A 19 -10.66 -8.61 -15.31
N PRO A 20 -11.25 -9.82 -15.36
CA PRO A 20 -12.00 -10.37 -14.22
C PRO A 20 -11.12 -10.56 -12.98
N PHE A 21 -9.81 -10.76 -13.18
CA PHE A 21 -8.84 -10.90 -12.10
C PHE A 21 -8.79 -9.68 -11.18
N LEU A 22 -9.02 -8.46 -11.69
CA LEU A 22 -9.09 -7.25 -10.87
C LEU A 22 -10.24 -7.32 -9.84
N TYR A 23 -11.40 -7.76 -10.28
CA TYR A 23 -12.57 -7.85 -9.39
C TYR A 23 -12.40 -8.93 -8.34
N ILE A 24 -11.83 -10.08 -8.72
CA ILE A 24 -11.53 -11.17 -7.78
C ILE A 24 -10.55 -10.67 -6.71
N THR A 25 -9.48 -9.99 -7.10
CA THR A 25 -8.49 -9.47 -6.16
C THR A 25 -9.06 -8.35 -5.28
N LEU A 26 -9.95 -7.53 -5.79
CA LEU A 26 -10.66 -6.52 -5.00
C LEU A 26 -11.55 -7.19 -3.93
N VAL A 27 -12.29 -8.24 -4.30
CA VAL A 27 -13.07 -9.03 -3.32
C VAL A 27 -12.16 -9.66 -2.27
N VAL A 28 -10.99 -10.19 -2.66
CA VAL A 28 -10.02 -10.76 -1.72
C VAL A 28 -9.51 -9.68 -0.75
N VAL A 29 -9.19 -8.47 -1.23
CA VAL A 29 -8.75 -7.35 -0.38
C VAL A 29 -9.85 -6.94 0.60
N VAL A 30 -11.09 -6.79 0.14
CA VAL A 30 -12.23 -6.46 1.00
C VAL A 30 -12.50 -7.56 2.02
N ALA A 31 -12.54 -8.82 1.57
CA ALA A 31 -12.78 -9.97 2.44
C ALA A 31 -11.67 -10.15 3.48
N SER A 32 -10.41 -9.93 3.11
CA SER A 32 -9.28 -10.00 4.06
C SER A 32 -9.33 -8.88 5.10
N THR A 33 -9.72 -7.67 4.69
CA THR A 33 -9.89 -6.53 5.60
C THR A 33 -10.99 -6.82 6.63
N LEU A 34 -12.16 -7.24 6.17
CA LEU A 34 -13.28 -7.63 7.05
C LEU A 34 -12.92 -8.86 7.88
N GLY A 35 -12.25 -9.84 7.29
CA GLY A 35 -11.81 -11.05 7.98
C GLY A 35 -10.89 -10.75 9.15
N ALA A 36 -9.93 -9.86 8.98
CA ALA A 36 -9.04 -9.44 10.06
C ALA A 36 -9.80 -8.87 11.27
N GLU A 37 -10.84 -8.10 11.00
CA GLU A 37 -11.69 -7.49 12.02
C GLU A 37 -12.56 -8.54 12.74
N VAL A 38 -13.16 -9.46 11.97
CA VAL A 38 -14.10 -10.47 12.49
C VAL A 38 -13.36 -11.60 13.23
N PHE A 39 -12.23 -12.06 12.72
CA PHE A 39 -11.50 -13.20 13.28
C PHE A 39 -10.56 -12.84 14.42
N ARG A 40 -10.22 -11.57 14.59
CA ARG A 40 -9.33 -11.12 15.66
C ARG A 40 -9.74 -11.61 17.07
N PRO A 41 -11.00 -11.46 17.52
CA PRO A 41 -11.41 -11.93 18.84
C PRO A 41 -11.25 -13.43 19.03
N ILE A 42 -11.34 -14.20 17.92
CA ILE A 42 -11.20 -15.64 17.94
C ILE A 42 -9.75 -16.03 18.22
N PHE A 43 -8.79 -15.32 17.58
CA PHE A 43 -7.37 -15.61 17.72
C PHE A 43 -6.73 -15.00 18.98
N SER A 44 -7.32 -13.93 19.53
CA SER A 44 -6.82 -13.29 20.77
C SER A 44 -7.28 -13.99 22.05
N GLY A 45 -8.17 -14.98 21.97
CA GLY A 45 -8.73 -15.66 23.13
C GLY A 45 -9.66 -14.81 24.02
N GLN A 46 -9.88 -13.56 23.67
CA GLN A 46 -10.67 -12.60 24.45
C GLN A 46 -12.06 -12.39 23.80
N ARG A 47 -12.91 -13.40 23.86
CA ARG A 47 -14.17 -13.43 23.11
C ARG A 47 -15.22 -12.37 23.49
N GLU A 48 -15.26 -11.88 24.72
CA GLU A 48 -16.39 -11.04 25.17
C GLU A 48 -16.05 -9.61 25.58
N THR A 49 -14.83 -9.35 26.01
CA THR A 49 -14.43 -8.03 26.53
C THR A 49 -13.88 -7.09 25.46
N VAL A 50 -13.41 -7.65 24.34
CA VAL A 50 -12.68 -6.91 23.30
C VAL A 50 -13.57 -5.88 22.57
N TRP A 51 -14.83 -6.20 22.33
CA TRP A 51 -15.73 -5.33 21.55
C TRP A 51 -16.22 -4.09 22.32
N LYS A 52 -16.24 -4.17 23.64
CA LYS A 52 -16.69 -3.04 24.49
C LYS A 52 -15.59 -2.06 24.85
N THR A 53 -14.32 -2.45 24.66
CA THR A 53 -13.15 -1.69 25.15
C THR A 53 -12.39 -0.97 24.02
N PHE A 54 -12.62 -1.32 22.74
CA PHE A 54 -11.87 -0.69 21.63
C PHE A 54 -12.65 0.48 21.01
N GLY A 55 -12.02 1.64 20.98
CA GLY A 55 -12.50 2.79 20.22
C GLY A 55 -12.46 2.53 18.70
N ALA A 56 -13.29 3.24 17.95
CA ALA A 56 -13.35 3.12 16.47
C ALA A 56 -11.97 3.25 15.80
N VAL A 57 -11.08 4.10 16.34
CA VAL A 57 -9.74 4.32 15.75
C VAL A 57 -8.84 3.09 15.87
N GLN A 58 -8.98 2.34 16.96
CA GLN A 58 -8.24 1.08 17.12
C GLN A 58 -8.73 0.01 16.17
N LEU A 59 -10.05 -0.17 16.06
CA LEU A 59 -10.66 -1.07 15.11
C LEU A 59 -10.20 -0.71 13.69
N PHE A 60 -10.30 0.56 13.32
CA PHE A 60 -9.78 1.05 12.05
C PHE A 60 -8.30 0.71 11.83
N ALA A 61 -7.44 0.97 12.81
CA ALA A 61 -6.00 0.75 12.68
C ALA A 61 -5.67 -0.72 12.38
N TYR A 62 -6.31 -1.65 13.04
CA TYR A 62 -6.06 -3.08 12.84
C TYR A 62 -6.57 -3.60 11.50
N GLY A 63 -7.82 -3.29 11.14
CA GLY A 63 -8.38 -3.72 9.86
C GLY A 63 -7.64 -3.12 8.69
N PHE A 64 -7.33 -1.82 8.79
CA PHE A 64 -6.58 -1.12 7.77
C PHE A 64 -5.17 -1.67 7.59
N GLN A 65 -4.44 -1.94 8.68
CA GLN A 65 -3.09 -2.51 8.62
C GLN A 65 -3.07 -3.84 7.86
N PHE A 66 -3.97 -4.75 8.20
CA PHE A 66 -4.03 -6.06 7.57
C PHE A 66 -4.50 -5.98 6.12
N GLY A 67 -5.57 -5.23 5.85
CA GLY A 67 -6.07 -5.00 4.51
C GLY A 67 -5.05 -4.34 3.60
N LEU A 68 -4.30 -3.35 4.11
CA LEU A 68 -3.23 -2.67 3.38
C LEU A 68 -2.10 -3.63 3.02
N LYS A 69 -1.75 -4.57 3.91
CA LYS A 69 -0.73 -5.58 3.62
C LYS A 69 -1.15 -6.46 2.43
N ILE A 70 -2.36 -6.96 2.43
CA ILE A 70 -2.89 -7.76 1.30
C ILE A 70 -3.00 -6.92 0.03
N ALA A 71 -3.50 -5.68 0.14
CA ALA A 71 -3.57 -4.76 -1.00
C ALA A 71 -2.17 -4.47 -1.59
N THR A 72 -1.12 -4.44 -0.77
CA THR A 72 0.26 -4.25 -1.22
C THR A 72 0.73 -5.42 -2.08
N TYR A 73 0.44 -6.66 -1.70
CA TYR A 73 0.75 -7.82 -2.55
C TYR A 73 -0.02 -7.77 -3.86
N VAL A 74 -1.31 -7.41 -3.83
CA VAL A 74 -2.13 -7.25 -5.04
C VAL A 74 -1.57 -6.16 -5.95
N LEU A 75 -1.24 -4.99 -5.40
CA LEU A 75 -0.63 -3.90 -6.17
C LEU A 75 0.69 -4.32 -6.82
N LEU A 76 1.52 -5.06 -6.07
CA LEU A 76 2.80 -5.57 -6.57
C LEU A 76 2.61 -6.56 -7.71
N ILE A 77 1.63 -7.48 -7.61
CA ILE A 77 1.29 -8.43 -8.69
C ILE A 77 0.94 -7.66 -9.97
N PHE A 78 -0.04 -6.75 -9.89
CA PHE A 78 -0.48 -6.00 -11.06
C PHE A 78 0.65 -5.14 -11.66
N SER A 79 1.40 -4.43 -10.82
CA SER A 79 2.49 -3.56 -11.29
C SER A 79 3.65 -4.37 -11.90
N SER A 80 3.94 -5.56 -11.37
CA SER A 80 4.94 -6.47 -11.94
C SER A 80 4.53 -7.04 -13.31
N MET A 81 3.23 -7.14 -13.58
CA MET A 81 2.73 -7.58 -14.89
C MET A 81 2.66 -6.46 -15.93
N MET A 82 2.78 -5.19 -15.56
CA MET A 82 2.48 -4.05 -16.42
C MET A 82 3.32 -3.99 -17.69
N PHE A 83 4.62 -4.23 -17.63
CA PHE A 83 5.52 -4.27 -18.79
C PHE A 83 5.80 -5.70 -19.22
N ALA A 84 6.10 -6.59 -18.27
CA ALA A 84 6.40 -7.99 -18.55
C ALA A 84 5.26 -8.66 -19.32
N GLY A 85 4.01 -8.37 -19.03
CA GLY A 85 2.86 -8.88 -19.76
C GLY A 85 2.73 -8.37 -21.19
N GLU A 86 3.26 -7.18 -21.51
CA GLU A 86 3.31 -6.67 -22.89
C GLU A 86 4.45 -7.34 -23.69
N PHE A 87 5.56 -7.62 -23.01
CA PHE A 87 6.67 -8.37 -23.63
C PHE A 87 6.26 -9.82 -23.90
N ASP A 88 5.65 -10.47 -22.91
CA ASP A 88 5.20 -11.87 -22.97
C ASP A 88 4.22 -12.12 -24.13
N ARG A 89 3.28 -11.18 -24.34
CA ARG A 89 2.30 -11.23 -25.43
C ARG A 89 2.80 -10.68 -26.76
N GLY A 90 4.00 -10.13 -26.84
CA GLY A 90 4.52 -9.46 -28.03
C GLY A 90 3.77 -8.18 -28.45
N THR A 91 2.86 -7.68 -27.62
CA THR A 91 2.00 -6.52 -27.94
C THR A 91 2.77 -5.20 -27.95
N ILE A 92 3.94 -5.15 -27.33
CA ILE A 92 4.77 -3.95 -27.27
C ILE A 92 5.23 -3.47 -28.66
N LYS A 93 5.40 -4.38 -29.62
CA LYS A 93 5.74 -4.06 -31.00
C LYS A 93 4.62 -3.25 -31.68
N ASN A 94 3.41 -3.73 -31.56
CA ASN A 94 2.22 -3.08 -32.15
C ASN A 94 1.95 -1.70 -31.52
N LEU A 95 2.34 -1.50 -30.26
CA LEU A 95 2.21 -0.22 -29.58
C LEU A 95 3.24 0.81 -30.08
N LEU A 96 4.46 0.37 -30.36
CA LEU A 96 5.55 1.25 -30.79
C LEU A 96 5.58 1.52 -32.30
N THR A 97 4.78 0.84 -33.12
CA THR A 97 4.54 1.22 -34.52
C THR A 97 3.65 2.47 -34.63
N ARG A 98 2.94 2.85 -33.56
CA ARG A 98 2.17 4.09 -33.50
C ARG A 98 3.09 5.28 -33.16
N PRO A 99 2.71 6.52 -33.47
CA PRO A 99 3.53 7.71 -33.19
C PRO A 99 3.50 8.05 -31.66
N ILE A 100 3.98 7.10 -30.85
CA ILE A 100 4.01 7.16 -29.39
C ILE A 100 5.47 7.06 -28.97
N THR A 101 5.92 7.96 -28.09
CA THR A 101 7.26 7.87 -27.53
C THR A 101 7.34 6.83 -26.41
N ARG A 102 8.52 6.23 -26.21
CA ARG A 102 8.76 5.31 -25.07
C ARG A 102 8.44 6.00 -23.71
N LEU A 103 8.70 7.30 -23.62
CA LEU A 103 8.44 8.07 -22.42
C LEU A 103 6.92 8.21 -22.18
N ASP A 104 6.12 8.54 -23.22
CA ASP A 104 4.67 8.66 -23.08
C ASP A 104 4.05 7.35 -22.61
N PHE A 105 4.51 6.22 -23.14
CA PHE A 105 4.06 4.89 -22.74
C PHE A 105 4.46 4.57 -21.28
N PHE A 106 5.69 4.84 -20.91
CA PHE A 106 6.18 4.62 -19.54
C PHE A 106 5.38 5.44 -18.52
N ILE A 107 5.18 6.74 -18.80
CA ILE A 107 4.38 7.63 -17.91
C ILE A 107 2.94 7.12 -17.79
N ALA A 108 2.31 6.71 -18.90
CA ALA A 108 0.95 6.17 -18.85
C ALA A 108 0.86 4.95 -17.92
N LYS A 109 1.82 4.03 -17.98
CA LYS A 109 1.88 2.87 -17.08
C LYS A 109 2.08 3.28 -15.61
N CYS A 110 2.96 4.25 -15.34
CA CYS A 110 3.15 4.79 -13.98
C CYS A 110 1.86 5.41 -13.43
N VAL A 111 1.15 6.20 -14.24
CA VAL A 111 -0.12 6.81 -13.84
C VAL A 111 -1.19 5.74 -13.60
N THR A 112 -1.23 4.68 -14.41
CA THR A 112 -2.17 3.56 -14.23
C THR A 112 -1.90 2.83 -12.91
N VAL A 113 -0.63 2.56 -12.57
CA VAL A 113 -0.27 1.96 -11.26
C VAL A 113 -0.63 2.88 -10.11
N GLY A 114 -0.39 4.20 -10.26
CA GLY A 114 -0.82 5.19 -9.27
C GLY A 114 -2.34 5.19 -9.06
N GLY A 115 -3.12 5.15 -10.13
CA GLY A 115 -4.57 5.07 -10.05
C GLY A 115 -5.08 3.76 -9.44
N LEU A 116 -4.46 2.62 -9.79
CA LEU A 116 -4.75 1.34 -9.14
C LEU A 116 -4.42 1.40 -7.63
N ALA A 117 -3.31 2.02 -7.26
CA ALA A 117 -2.95 2.21 -5.87
C ALA A 117 -4.00 3.04 -5.12
N VAL A 118 -4.47 4.15 -5.70
CA VAL A 118 -5.56 4.96 -5.11
C VAL A 118 -6.82 4.13 -4.92
N MET A 119 -7.18 3.32 -5.92
CA MET A 119 -8.38 2.48 -5.86
C MET A 119 -8.29 1.42 -4.75
N LEU A 120 -7.19 0.66 -4.69
CA LEU A 120 -7.00 -0.38 -3.68
C LEU A 120 -6.89 0.21 -2.27
N PHE A 121 -6.11 1.27 -2.11
CA PHE A 121 -5.96 1.97 -0.84
C PHE A 121 -7.29 2.56 -0.36
N GLY A 122 -8.05 3.18 -1.27
CA GLY A 122 -9.37 3.71 -1.00
C GLY A 122 -10.38 2.64 -0.61
N ALA A 123 -10.33 1.45 -1.24
CA ALA A 123 -11.17 0.32 -0.87
C ALA A 123 -10.89 -0.17 0.55
N VAL A 124 -9.61 -0.37 0.90
CA VAL A 124 -9.20 -0.76 2.27
C VAL A 124 -9.62 0.30 3.28
N PHE A 125 -9.37 1.59 2.97
CA PHE A 125 -9.76 2.70 3.82
C PHE A 125 -11.26 2.73 4.07
N TYR A 126 -12.06 2.64 3.01
CA TYR A 126 -13.51 2.69 3.11
C TYR A 126 -14.06 1.53 3.95
N VAL A 127 -13.63 0.31 3.68
CA VAL A 127 -14.10 -0.88 4.39
C VAL A 127 -13.73 -0.82 5.87
N SER A 128 -12.47 -0.48 6.20
CA SER A 128 -12.03 -0.36 7.59
C SER A 128 -12.75 0.77 8.32
N ALA A 129 -12.97 1.92 7.67
CA ALA A 129 -13.67 3.05 8.27
C ALA A 129 -15.15 2.74 8.54
N VAL A 130 -15.85 2.14 7.56
CA VAL A 130 -17.27 1.76 7.74
C VAL A 130 -17.43 0.74 8.85
N TYR A 131 -16.56 -0.26 8.90
CA TYR A 131 -16.60 -1.27 9.95
C TYR A 131 -16.34 -0.66 11.34
N ALA A 132 -15.28 0.14 11.45
CA ALA A 132 -14.88 0.77 12.70
C ALA A 132 -15.96 1.72 13.25
N LEU A 133 -16.56 2.55 12.39
CA LEU A 133 -17.63 3.48 12.77
C LEU A 133 -18.94 2.75 13.12
N GLY A 134 -19.19 1.57 12.54
CA GLY A 134 -20.37 0.76 12.85
C GLY A 134 -20.27 -0.04 14.15
N ARG A 135 -19.08 -0.17 14.73
CA ARG A 135 -18.82 -1.02 15.89
C ARG A 135 -18.20 -0.30 17.08
N GLY A 136 -17.51 0.80 16.87
CA GLY A 136 -16.80 1.54 17.90
C GLY A 136 -17.20 3.00 17.99
N ASP A 137 -17.09 3.56 19.18
CA ASP A 137 -17.33 4.98 19.42
C ASP A 137 -16.06 5.79 19.11
N VAL A 138 -16.24 6.93 18.44
CA VAL A 138 -15.18 7.92 18.24
C VAL A 138 -15.19 8.85 19.45
N GLY A 139 -14.56 8.42 20.52
CA GLY A 139 -14.51 9.16 21.78
C GLY A 139 -13.08 9.44 22.25
N PRO A 140 -12.92 10.30 23.27
CA PRO A 140 -11.66 10.50 23.93
C PRO A 140 -11.25 9.24 24.72
N VAL A 141 -9.95 9.03 24.87
CA VAL A 141 -9.41 7.96 25.72
C VAL A 141 -9.35 8.47 27.14
N TRP A 142 -10.00 7.75 28.04
CA TRP A 142 -10.07 8.06 29.47
C TRP A 142 -9.03 7.23 30.25
N ASP A 143 -8.48 7.82 31.31
CA ASP A 143 -7.78 7.08 32.34
C ASP A 143 -8.82 6.64 33.38
N ASP A 144 -9.13 5.35 33.42
CA ASP A 144 -10.12 4.78 34.32
C ASP A 144 -9.78 4.99 35.82
N SER A 145 -8.49 5.20 36.13
CA SER A 145 -8.02 5.39 37.50
C SER A 145 -8.20 6.84 38.00
N GLN A 146 -8.16 7.82 37.11
CA GLN A 146 -8.16 9.24 37.44
C GLN A 146 -9.34 10.03 36.89
N PHE A 147 -10.18 9.43 36.05
CA PHE A 147 -11.28 10.12 35.34
C PHE A 147 -10.81 11.34 34.53
N ILE A 148 -9.58 11.31 34.05
CA ILE A 148 -8.98 12.38 33.26
C ILE A 148 -8.92 11.95 31.79
N ILE A 149 -9.18 12.89 30.88
CA ILE A 149 -9.01 12.65 29.44
C ILE A 149 -7.50 12.55 29.15
N GLN A 150 -7.03 11.36 28.85
CA GLN A 150 -5.65 11.14 28.43
C GLN A 150 -5.39 11.66 27.01
N ARG A 151 -6.38 11.49 26.10
CA ARG A 151 -6.28 11.86 24.69
C ARG A 151 -7.58 12.47 24.20
N SER A 152 -7.48 13.62 23.56
CA SER A 152 -8.63 14.23 22.91
C SER A 152 -8.93 13.51 21.59
N THR A 153 -10.21 13.47 21.22
CA THR A 153 -10.66 12.91 19.92
C THR A 153 -9.95 13.59 18.74
N GLN A 154 -9.68 14.90 18.84
CA GLN A 154 -9.01 15.66 17.79
C GLN A 154 -7.55 15.21 17.57
N GLU A 155 -6.83 14.95 18.66
CA GLU A 155 -5.44 14.43 18.57
C GLU A 155 -5.40 13.05 17.91
N ILE A 156 -6.31 12.16 18.34
CA ILE A 156 -6.39 10.80 17.80
C ILE A 156 -6.67 10.83 16.27
N LEU A 157 -7.64 11.64 15.85
CA LEU A 157 -7.98 11.81 14.44
C LEU A 157 -6.84 12.47 13.64
N ALA A 158 -6.12 13.41 14.24
CA ALA A 158 -4.96 14.03 13.60
C ALA A 158 -3.83 13.01 13.36
N HIS A 159 -3.58 12.13 14.31
CA HIS A 159 -2.60 11.06 14.18
C HIS A 159 -3.07 9.98 13.17
N ALA A 160 -4.35 9.63 13.17
CA ALA A 160 -4.92 8.72 12.18
C ALA A 160 -4.74 9.24 10.74
N ARG A 161 -5.05 10.51 10.49
CA ARG A 161 -4.84 11.15 9.18
C ARG A 161 -3.38 11.12 8.74
N LYS A 162 -2.45 11.41 9.66
CA LYS A 162 -1.01 11.33 9.37
C LYS A 162 -0.58 9.90 9.03
N ALA A 163 -1.01 8.90 9.82
CA ALA A 163 -0.69 7.49 9.59
C ALA A 163 -1.19 7.01 8.21
N VAL A 164 -2.42 7.35 7.85
CA VAL A 164 -3.01 7.03 6.55
C VAL A 164 -2.21 7.66 5.40
N PHE A 165 -1.90 8.96 5.48
CA PHE A 165 -1.16 9.66 4.43
C PHE A 165 0.26 9.08 4.24
N MET A 166 0.99 8.85 5.33
CA MET A 166 2.34 8.31 5.29
C MET A 166 2.37 6.89 4.72
N SER A 167 1.39 6.07 5.10
CA SER A 167 1.28 4.70 4.60
C SER A 167 0.95 4.64 3.12
N PHE A 168 0.23 5.64 2.58
CA PHE A 168 -0.04 5.73 1.15
C PHE A 168 1.24 5.92 0.32
N VAL A 169 2.18 6.73 0.79
CA VAL A 169 3.47 6.94 0.09
C VAL A 169 4.29 5.65 0.05
N ALA A 170 4.33 4.92 1.18
CA ALA A 170 5.00 3.61 1.24
C ALA A 170 4.30 2.55 0.36
N PHE A 171 2.98 2.57 0.31
CA PHE A 171 2.17 1.72 -0.57
C PHE A 171 2.47 1.99 -2.06
N LEU A 172 2.57 3.26 -2.44
CA LEU A 172 2.99 3.65 -3.80
C LEU A 172 4.41 3.14 -4.14
N ALA A 173 5.34 3.20 -3.18
CA ALA A 173 6.70 2.70 -3.40
C ALA A 173 6.71 1.21 -3.77
N ALA A 174 5.83 0.39 -3.17
CA ALA A 174 5.66 -1.01 -3.55
C ALA A 174 5.16 -1.16 -5.00
N GLY A 175 4.22 -0.32 -5.44
CA GLY A 175 3.78 -0.30 -6.83
C GLY A 175 4.89 0.02 -7.82
N PHE A 176 5.75 1.00 -7.50
CA PHE A 176 6.89 1.35 -8.35
C PHE A 176 8.02 0.32 -8.31
N LEU A 177 8.19 -0.39 -7.19
CA LEU A 177 9.05 -1.58 -7.15
C LEU A 177 8.56 -2.64 -8.15
N GLY A 178 7.24 -2.91 -8.21
CA GLY A 178 6.67 -3.82 -9.20
C GLY A 178 6.94 -3.38 -10.64
N ILE A 179 6.82 -2.08 -10.95
CA ILE A 179 7.20 -1.54 -12.26
C ILE A 179 8.67 -1.81 -12.57
N LEU A 180 9.56 -1.59 -11.60
CA LEU A 180 10.99 -1.87 -11.76
C LEU A 180 11.23 -3.34 -12.11
N VAL A 181 10.65 -4.25 -11.32
CA VAL A 181 10.75 -5.71 -11.54
C VAL A 181 10.18 -6.10 -12.90
N SER A 182 9.03 -5.52 -13.28
CA SER A 182 8.39 -5.75 -14.57
C SER A 182 9.29 -5.44 -15.77
N ASN A 183 10.20 -4.47 -15.61
CA ASN A 183 11.16 -4.12 -16.66
C ASN A 183 12.41 -5.01 -16.68
N LEU A 184 12.64 -5.83 -15.66
CA LEU A 184 13.80 -6.74 -15.61
C LEU A 184 13.54 -8.09 -16.29
N THR A 185 12.27 -8.47 -16.46
CA THR A 185 11.87 -9.79 -16.97
C THR A 185 11.06 -9.68 -18.27
N GLU A 186 11.01 -10.74 -19.05
CA GLU A 186 10.21 -10.82 -20.29
C GLU A 186 8.92 -11.62 -20.10
N SER A 187 8.87 -12.43 -19.07
CA SER A 187 7.70 -13.25 -18.72
C SER A 187 6.95 -12.63 -17.53
N SER A 188 5.63 -12.54 -17.68
CA SER A 188 4.75 -12.06 -16.63
C SER A 188 4.80 -12.93 -15.37
N GLY A 189 4.93 -14.25 -15.54
CA GLY A 189 5.05 -15.20 -14.42
C GLY A 189 6.34 -14.98 -13.62
N TYR A 190 7.48 -14.84 -14.28
CA TYR A 190 8.76 -14.54 -13.60
C TYR A 190 8.74 -13.16 -12.92
N ALA A 191 8.14 -12.15 -13.54
CA ALA A 191 8.03 -10.83 -12.94
C ALA A 191 7.25 -10.87 -11.61
N VAL A 192 6.10 -11.54 -11.61
CA VAL A 192 5.26 -11.67 -10.40
C VAL A 192 5.98 -12.48 -9.33
N SER A 193 6.54 -13.64 -9.67
CA SER A 193 7.24 -14.50 -8.71
C SER A 193 8.45 -13.83 -8.09
N PHE A 194 9.26 -13.13 -8.91
CA PHE A 194 10.43 -12.41 -8.44
C PHE A 194 10.04 -11.19 -7.59
N GLY A 195 9.03 -10.41 -8.03
CA GLY A 195 8.55 -9.25 -7.28
C GLY A 195 7.97 -9.63 -5.92
N LEU A 196 7.08 -10.64 -5.89
CA LEU A 196 6.53 -11.16 -4.64
C LEU A 196 7.61 -11.78 -3.74
N GLY A 197 8.49 -12.58 -4.30
CA GLY A 197 9.57 -13.21 -3.54
C GLY A 197 10.49 -12.18 -2.89
N LEU A 198 10.94 -11.18 -3.67
CA LEU A 198 11.76 -10.09 -3.16
C LEU A 198 11.05 -9.31 -2.03
N PHE A 199 9.77 -8.99 -2.23
CA PHE A 199 8.99 -8.27 -1.25
C PHE A 199 8.75 -9.09 0.01
N LEU A 200 8.40 -10.37 -0.11
CA LEU A 200 8.20 -11.28 1.02
C LEU A 200 9.48 -11.45 1.84
N VAL A 201 10.62 -11.69 1.18
CA VAL A 201 11.90 -11.83 1.87
C VAL A 201 12.25 -10.55 2.62
N ALA A 202 12.03 -9.39 2.00
CA ALA A 202 12.28 -8.11 2.64
C ALA A 202 11.29 -7.83 3.80
N ASP A 203 10.01 -8.14 3.64
CA ASP A 203 8.98 -7.96 4.68
C ASP A 203 9.25 -8.87 5.90
N LEU A 204 9.52 -10.16 5.67
CA LEU A 204 9.91 -11.10 6.73
C LEU A 204 11.25 -10.70 7.37
N GLY A 205 12.21 -10.24 6.55
CA GLY A 205 13.50 -9.75 7.01
C GLY A 205 13.41 -8.57 7.96
N THR A 206 12.38 -7.72 7.81
CA THR A 206 12.17 -6.60 8.76
C THR A 206 11.98 -7.09 10.20
N GLY A 207 11.39 -8.28 10.40
CA GLY A 207 11.25 -8.90 11.73
C GLY A 207 12.58 -9.30 12.39
N MET A 208 13.61 -9.59 11.59
CA MET A 208 14.91 -10.09 12.06
C MET A 208 15.98 -9.00 12.15
N LEU A 209 15.74 -7.84 11.54
CA LEU A 209 16.70 -6.75 11.48
C LEU A 209 16.72 -5.91 12.77
N LEU A 210 17.87 -5.31 13.06
CA LEU A 210 18.00 -4.28 14.10
C LEU A 210 17.13 -3.06 13.77
N ASP A 211 16.61 -2.37 14.78
CA ASP A 211 15.66 -1.25 14.61
C ASP A 211 16.18 -0.14 13.69
N ARG A 212 17.48 0.16 13.73
CA ARG A 212 18.09 1.11 12.80
C ARG A 212 18.06 0.69 11.34
N ALA A 213 18.10 -0.62 11.06
CA ALA A 213 18.03 -1.14 9.70
C ALA A 213 16.58 -1.20 9.19
N LYS A 214 15.63 -1.55 10.06
CA LYS A 214 14.18 -1.53 9.75
C LYS A 214 13.73 -0.16 9.25
N GLN A 215 14.16 0.92 9.92
CA GLN A 215 13.82 2.30 9.58
C GLN A 215 14.31 2.75 8.18
N LYS A 216 15.22 2.01 7.55
CA LYS A 216 15.65 2.27 6.17
C LYS A 216 14.80 1.58 5.12
N MET A 217 13.88 0.70 5.51
CA MET A 217 13.02 -0.06 4.60
C MET A 217 11.64 0.57 4.50
N PHE A 218 11.19 0.94 3.30
CA PHE A 218 9.86 1.54 3.12
C PHE A 218 8.70 0.61 3.52
N MET A 219 8.90 -0.71 3.47
CA MET A 219 7.92 -1.73 3.87
C MET A 219 7.59 -1.70 5.36
N TYR A 220 8.50 -1.22 6.19
CA TYR A 220 8.34 -1.14 7.64
C TYR A 220 7.27 -0.12 8.05
N TYR A 221 7.18 0.99 7.34
CA TYR A 221 6.39 2.14 7.77
C TYR A 221 4.89 1.93 7.87
N PRO A 222 4.19 1.26 6.90
CA PRO A 222 2.75 1.06 7.02
C PRO A 222 2.39 0.27 8.28
N THR A 223 3.07 -0.83 8.53
CA THR A 223 2.83 -1.68 9.71
C THR A 223 3.10 -0.92 11.01
N TYR A 224 4.25 -0.26 11.10
CA TYR A 224 4.65 0.48 12.29
C TYR A 224 3.71 1.67 12.58
N ALA A 225 3.28 2.41 11.57
CA ALA A 225 2.40 3.56 11.75
C ALA A 225 1.06 3.16 12.39
N PHE A 226 0.45 2.06 11.91
CA PHE A 226 -0.84 1.59 12.43
C PHE A 226 -0.71 0.86 13.77
N GLU A 227 0.37 0.14 14.00
CA GLU A 227 0.67 -0.43 15.31
C GLU A 227 0.79 0.68 16.38
N LYS A 228 1.51 1.75 16.07
CA LYS A 228 1.62 2.91 16.96
C LYS A 228 0.31 3.67 17.13
N LEU A 229 -0.49 3.78 16.07
CA LEU A 229 -1.82 4.37 16.17
C LEU A 229 -2.74 3.57 17.08
N ALA A 230 -2.71 2.23 17.00
CA ALA A 230 -3.47 1.36 17.87
C ALA A 230 -3.04 1.52 19.34
N GLN A 231 -1.73 1.46 19.62
CA GLN A 231 -1.16 1.69 20.96
C GLN A 231 -1.49 3.09 21.52
N PHE A 232 -1.50 4.11 20.66
CA PHE A 232 -1.90 5.46 21.04
C PHE A 232 -3.37 5.54 21.43
N GLY A 233 -4.24 4.86 20.68
CA GLY A 233 -5.65 4.71 20.98
C GLY A 233 -5.94 3.90 22.25
N GLU A 234 -5.04 2.99 22.65
CA GLU A 234 -5.11 2.23 23.91
C GLU A 234 -4.59 3.03 25.14
N GLY A 235 -4.06 4.23 24.93
CA GLY A 235 -3.43 5.01 25.99
C GLY A 235 -2.09 4.43 26.49
N THR A 236 -1.61 3.34 25.89
CA THR A 236 -0.38 2.63 26.33
C THR A 236 0.89 3.38 25.95
N THR A 237 0.83 4.29 24.97
CA THR A 237 1.96 5.14 24.57
C THR A 237 1.63 6.62 24.73
N THR A 238 2.52 7.37 25.36
CA THR A 238 2.38 8.82 25.54
C THR A 238 2.72 9.62 24.29
N ARG A 239 3.47 9.05 23.37
CA ARG A 239 3.91 9.70 22.12
C ARG A 239 3.78 8.77 20.94
N TRP A 240 3.18 9.27 19.85
CA TRP A 240 3.09 8.53 18.59
C TRP A 240 4.46 8.34 17.90
N SER A 241 5.33 9.32 18.09
CA SER A 241 6.76 9.21 17.73
C SER A 241 7.58 9.97 18.76
N PRO A 242 8.69 9.41 19.26
CA PRO A 242 9.56 10.08 20.21
C PRO A 242 10.27 11.31 19.62
N ASP A 243 10.44 11.38 18.29
CA ASP A 243 11.22 12.44 17.64
C ASP A 243 10.49 13.05 16.43
N ILE A 244 10.64 14.37 16.28
CA ILE A 244 10.16 15.12 15.10
C ILE A 244 10.76 14.55 13.81
N ASP A 245 12.00 14.09 13.86
CA ASP A 245 12.72 13.48 12.73
C ASP A 245 12.10 12.18 12.23
N ALA A 246 11.41 11.43 13.09
CA ALA A 246 10.74 10.22 12.67
C ALA A 246 9.60 10.49 11.67
N HIS A 247 8.85 11.58 11.82
CA HIS A 247 7.79 11.94 10.86
C HIS A 247 8.35 12.23 9.46
N LEU A 248 9.51 12.88 9.39
CA LEU A 248 10.22 13.10 8.13
C LEU A 248 10.69 11.79 7.51
N LEU A 249 11.19 10.85 8.31
CA LEU A 249 11.62 9.53 7.81
C LEU A 249 10.46 8.74 7.20
N TYR A 250 9.24 8.81 7.74
CA TYR A 250 8.04 8.13 7.19
C TYR A 250 7.68 8.56 5.77
N LEU A 251 7.97 9.80 5.40
CA LEU A 251 7.75 10.32 4.05
C LEU A 251 9.01 10.25 3.20
N LEU A 252 10.16 10.62 3.78
CA LEU A 252 11.41 10.74 3.05
C LEU A 252 11.89 9.39 2.53
N VAL A 253 11.87 8.35 3.37
CA VAL A 253 12.37 7.04 2.96
C VAL A 253 11.57 6.46 1.81
N PRO A 254 10.22 6.30 1.87
CA PRO A 254 9.44 5.83 0.74
C PRO A 254 9.56 6.73 -0.50
N ALA A 255 9.63 8.05 -0.33
CA ALA A 255 9.81 8.99 -1.44
C ALA A 255 11.16 8.81 -2.14
N LEU A 256 12.25 8.55 -1.40
CA LEU A 256 13.56 8.23 -1.97
C LEU A 256 13.52 6.93 -2.76
N TYR A 257 12.82 5.90 -2.28
CA TYR A 257 12.63 4.67 -3.04
C TYR A 257 11.86 4.91 -4.34
N ILE A 258 10.79 5.71 -4.32
CA ILE A 258 10.05 6.08 -5.53
C ILE A 258 10.96 6.86 -6.49
N ALA A 259 11.72 7.85 -5.98
CA ALA A 259 12.66 8.64 -6.76
C ALA A 259 13.80 7.82 -7.37
N ALA A 260 14.15 6.67 -6.76
CA ALA A 260 15.13 5.73 -7.31
C ALA A 260 14.49 4.75 -8.31
N PHE A 261 13.34 4.16 -7.98
CA PHE A 261 12.71 3.12 -8.79
C PHE A 261 12.23 3.62 -10.15
N ILE A 262 11.63 4.82 -10.22
CA ILE A 262 11.11 5.36 -11.48
C ILE A 262 12.21 5.62 -12.51
N PRO A 263 13.30 6.36 -12.21
CA PRO A 263 14.37 6.59 -13.19
C PRO A 263 15.11 5.30 -13.56
N LEU A 264 15.31 4.38 -12.59
CA LEU A 264 15.96 3.11 -12.84
C LEU A 264 15.11 2.25 -13.78
N ALA A 265 13.80 2.11 -13.51
CA ALA A 265 12.88 1.38 -14.37
C ALA A 265 12.82 1.98 -15.78
N PHE A 266 12.78 3.32 -15.89
CA PHE A 266 12.79 3.99 -17.19
C PHE A 266 14.12 3.78 -17.95
N SER A 267 15.26 3.82 -17.27
CA SER A 267 16.57 3.60 -17.90
C SER A 267 16.70 2.19 -18.47
N ILE A 268 16.21 1.19 -17.73
CA ILE A 268 16.15 -0.21 -18.19
C ILE A 268 15.22 -0.32 -19.39
N PHE A 269 14.00 0.22 -19.30
CA PHE A 269 13.03 0.20 -20.39
C PHE A 269 13.55 0.87 -21.67
N ARG A 270 14.25 1.99 -21.53
CA ARG A 270 14.83 2.75 -22.66
C ARG A 270 15.89 1.96 -23.41
N ARG A 271 16.74 1.22 -22.68
CA ARG A 271 17.87 0.45 -23.24
C ARG A 271 17.44 -0.91 -23.80
N ARG A 272 16.25 -1.38 -23.46
CA ARG A 272 15.79 -2.71 -23.86
C ARG A 272 15.58 -2.79 -25.37
N PRO A 273 16.24 -3.74 -26.07
CA PRO A 273 16.02 -3.94 -27.49
C PRO A 273 14.59 -4.48 -27.69
N ILE A 274 13.86 -3.84 -28.59
CA ILE A 274 12.55 -4.33 -29.02
C ILE A 274 12.82 -5.11 -30.31
N THR A 275 13.45 -6.27 -30.14
CA THR A 275 13.76 -7.15 -31.25
C THR A 275 12.49 -7.79 -31.81
N ALA A 276 12.52 -7.90 -33.12
CA ALA A 276 11.48 -8.49 -33.94
C ALA A 276 11.25 -9.98 -33.63
#